data_5adeb77a9e47835c3503472a689e4914
#
_entry.id   5adeb77a9e47835c3503472a689e4914
#
_cell.length_a   1.000
_cell.length_b   1.000
_cell.length_c   1.000
_cell.angle_alpha   90.00
_cell.angle_beta   90.00
_cell.angle_gamma   90.00
#
_symmetry.space_group_name_H-M   'P 1'
#
loop_
_entity.id
_entity.type
_entity.pdbx_description
1 polymer ?
#
loop_
_entity_poly.entity_id
_entity_poly.type
_entity_poly.pdbx_seq_one_letter_code
_entity_poly.pdbx_strand_id
1 'polypeptide(L)'
;MDIKNILVSQPYPTSDKSPYFDIQRKFGVSLTFKPFIRIESLSPKEFRTQKISIPNFTAIVFTSKTAIDHFFKLAEELRAKPNEEMQYFCQTEAVALYLQKFIVFRKRKVHHSKSGKIEDLALVMKKHNTEKFLMPVAEVHKDEIPAFTKAKLKVTPAVMYRTVSMEITSEEISSYDMLVFFTPSGI
;
A
#
# COMPACT_ATOMS: atom_id res chain seq x y z
N MET A 1 -27.71 22.51 16.43
CA MET A 1 -27.72 21.02 16.34
C MET A 1 -26.73 20.52 17.35
N ASP A 2 -27.17 19.64 18.23
CA ASP A 2 -26.30 19.07 19.26
C ASP A 2 -25.72 17.75 18.67
N ILE A 3 -24.45 17.74 18.30
CA ILE A 3 -23.79 16.57 17.68
C ILE A 3 -23.45 15.61 18.82
N LYS A 4 -24.03 14.40 18.78
CA LYS A 4 -23.82 13.35 19.78
C LYS A 4 -23.23 12.07 19.21
N ASN A 5 -23.67 11.66 18.02
CA ASN A 5 -23.27 10.42 17.39
C ASN A 5 -22.43 10.70 16.13
N ILE A 6 -21.18 10.29 16.11
CA ILE A 6 -20.24 10.56 15.04
C ILE A 6 -19.74 9.23 14.46
N LEU A 7 -19.85 9.06 13.13
CA LEU A 7 -19.26 7.93 12.42
C LEU A 7 -17.92 8.32 11.79
N VAL A 8 -16.88 7.60 12.15
CA VAL A 8 -15.50 7.82 11.69
C VAL A 8 -15.12 6.72 10.68
N SER A 9 -14.78 7.10 9.46
CA SER A 9 -14.46 6.18 8.35
C SER A 9 -13.08 5.54 8.48
N GLN A 10 -12.75 5.05 9.69
CA GLN A 10 -11.49 4.38 10.00
C GLN A 10 -11.74 3.12 10.84
N PRO A 11 -10.78 2.16 10.86
CA PRO A 11 -10.79 1.08 11.83
C PRO A 11 -10.75 1.60 13.27
N TYR A 12 -11.30 0.82 14.20
CA TYR A 12 -11.22 1.15 15.63
C TYR A 12 -9.75 1.32 16.06
N PRO A 13 -9.42 2.36 16.85
CA PRO A 13 -8.07 2.59 17.33
C PRO A 13 -7.52 1.40 18.12
N THR A 14 -6.31 0.95 17.79
CA THR A 14 -5.63 -0.15 18.49
C THR A 14 -4.92 0.27 19.78
N SER A 15 -4.77 1.59 19.99
CA SER A 15 -4.11 2.16 21.18
C SER A 15 -5.11 2.86 22.08
N ASP A 16 -5.11 2.53 23.36
CA ASP A 16 -5.91 3.19 24.40
C ASP A 16 -5.56 4.67 24.59
N LYS A 17 -4.41 5.11 24.07
CA LYS A 17 -3.95 6.50 24.06
C LYS A 17 -4.39 7.26 22.80
N SER A 18 -5.35 6.75 22.06
CA SER A 18 -5.84 7.43 20.87
C SER A 18 -6.52 8.77 21.23
N PRO A 19 -6.21 9.86 20.49
CA PRO A 19 -6.85 11.17 20.70
C PRO A 19 -8.39 11.14 20.59
N TYR A 20 -8.94 10.15 19.92
CA TYR A 20 -10.38 9.97 19.79
C TYR A 20 -11.07 9.74 21.14
N PHE A 21 -10.45 9.02 22.07
CA PHE A 21 -11.01 8.78 23.39
C PHE A 21 -11.01 10.06 24.26
N ASP A 22 -10.05 10.96 24.03
CA ASP A 22 -10.04 12.27 24.67
C ASP A 22 -11.18 13.16 24.14
N ILE A 23 -11.46 13.11 22.83
CA ILE A 23 -12.57 13.81 22.19
C ILE A 23 -13.90 13.32 22.78
N GLN A 24 -14.12 12.00 22.87
CA GLN A 24 -15.33 11.43 23.47
C GLN A 24 -15.56 11.95 24.91
N ARG A 25 -14.50 11.90 25.74
CA ARG A 25 -14.59 12.35 27.15
C ARG A 25 -14.82 13.85 27.26
N LYS A 26 -14.11 14.65 26.47
CA LYS A 26 -14.14 16.12 26.56
C LYS A 26 -15.46 16.70 26.06
N PHE A 27 -16.05 16.14 25.03
CA PHE A 27 -17.22 16.70 24.36
C PHE A 27 -18.50 15.88 24.59
N GLY A 28 -18.44 14.77 25.31
CA GLY A 28 -19.58 13.91 25.58
C GLY A 28 -20.23 13.31 24.34
N VAL A 29 -19.43 13.08 23.28
CA VAL A 29 -19.88 12.50 22.01
C VAL A 29 -19.58 11.01 21.93
N SER A 30 -20.40 10.26 21.19
CA SER A 30 -20.18 8.86 20.86
C SER A 30 -19.47 8.77 19.51
N LEU A 31 -18.33 8.07 19.46
CA LEU A 31 -17.59 7.80 18.21
C LEU A 31 -17.76 6.33 17.84
N THR A 32 -18.33 6.08 16.65
CA THR A 32 -18.37 4.76 16.02
C THR A 32 -17.34 4.70 14.91
N PHE A 33 -16.55 3.63 14.86
CA PHE A 33 -15.51 3.42 13.85
C PHE A 33 -15.96 2.34 12.88
N LYS A 34 -16.04 2.69 11.61
CA LYS A 34 -16.35 1.74 10.52
C LYS A 34 -15.60 2.16 9.26
N PRO A 35 -14.64 1.37 8.76
CA PRO A 35 -13.98 1.70 7.51
C PRO A 35 -14.97 1.58 6.35
N PHE A 36 -14.99 2.58 5.45
CA PHE A 36 -15.84 2.59 4.25
C PHE A 36 -15.15 1.98 3.04
N ILE A 37 -13.85 1.75 3.16
CA ILE A 37 -13.03 1.11 2.15
C ILE A 37 -12.16 0.03 2.79
N ARG A 38 -11.83 -0.97 1.99
CA ARG A 38 -10.80 -1.96 2.32
C ARG A 38 -9.86 -2.15 1.15
N ILE A 39 -8.64 -2.58 1.45
CA ILE A 39 -7.68 -2.97 0.43
C ILE A 39 -7.72 -4.48 0.31
N GLU A 40 -7.88 -4.99 -0.89
CA GLU A 40 -7.87 -6.43 -1.17
C GLU A 40 -6.87 -6.79 -2.26
N SER A 41 -6.23 -7.95 -2.14
CA SER A 41 -5.38 -8.51 -3.19
C SER A 41 -6.22 -8.91 -4.39
N LEU A 42 -5.65 -8.77 -5.60
CA LEU A 42 -6.20 -9.47 -6.76
C LEU A 42 -6.09 -10.98 -6.55
N SER A 43 -7.05 -11.73 -7.08
CA SER A 43 -6.94 -13.18 -7.17
C SER A 43 -5.84 -13.60 -8.15
N PRO A 44 -5.26 -14.80 -8.03
CA PRO A 44 -4.33 -15.34 -9.01
C PRO A 44 -4.88 -15.37 -10.44
N LYS A 45 -6.19 -15.57 -10.61
CA LYS A 45 -6.87 -15.57 -11.92
C LYS A 45 -6.83 -14.17 -12.54
N GLU A 46 -7.19 -13.14 -11.78
CA GLU A 46 -7.15 -11.74 -12.24
C GLU A 46 -5.72 -11.30 -12.57
N PHE A 47 -4.75 -11.63 -11.72
CA PHE A 47 -3.37 -11.27 -11.97
C PHE A 47 -2.82 -11.88 -13.28
N ARG A 48 -3.16 -13.13 -13.59
CA ARG A 48 -2.71 -13.80 -14.83
C ARG A 48 -3.18 -13.10 -16.10
N THR A 49 -4.27 -12.33 -16.07
CA THR A 49 -4.74 -11.57 -17.22
C THR A 49 -3.74 -10.51 -17.69
N GLN A 50 -2.88 -10.02 -16.78
CA GLN A 50 -1.82 -9.06 -17.08
C GLN A 50 -0.64 -9.67 -17.84
N LYS A 51 -0.57 -11.01 -17.98
CA LYS A 51 0.52 -11.76 -18.63
C LYS A 51 1.90 -11.44 -18.05
N ILE A 52 1.97 -11.12 -16.78
CA ILE A 52 3.19 -10.85 -16.02
C ILE A 52 3.60 -12.13 -15.28
N SER A 53 4.88 -12.51 -15.42
CA SER A 53 5.49 -13.63 -14.69
C SER A 53 6.54 -13.11 -13.73
N ILE A 54 6.29 -13.19 -12.43
CA ILE A 54 7.17 -12.69 -11.36
C ILE A 54 8.60 -13.24 -11.48
N PRO A 55 8.83 -14.55 -11.76
CA PRO A 55 10.18 -15.10 -11.91
C PRO A 55 11.02 -14.51 -13.04
N ASN A 56 10.40 -13.80 -13.99
CA ASN A 56 11.13 -13.16 -15.10
C ASN A 56 11.81 -11.85 -14.71
N PHE A 57 11.60 -11.39 -13.48
CA PHE A 57 12.16 -10.16 -12.94
C PHE A 57 13.30 -10.48 -11.97
N THR A 58 14.25 -9.55 -11.87
CA THR A 58 15.43 -9.68 -11.01
C THR A 58 15.42 -8.63 -9.90
N ALA A 59 14.52 -7.65 -10.01
CA ALA A 59 14.36 -6.58 -9.01
C ALA A 59 12.89 -6.21 -8.80
N ILE A 60 12.54 -5.89 -7.55
CA ILE A 60 11.21 -5.42 -7.17
C ILE A 60 11.32 -3.99 -6.61
N VAL A 61 10.41 -3.11 -7.04
CA VAL A 61 10.31 -1.73 -6.55
C VAL A 61 9.10 -1.60 -5.64
N PHE A 62 9.30 -1.21 -4.39
CA PHE A 62 8.24 -1.01 -3.41
C PHE A 62 8.11 0.45 -2.99
N THR A 63 6.93 1.04 -3.16
CA THR A 63 6.62 2.41 -2.74
C THR A 63 5.87 2.46 -1.41
N SER A 64 5.31 1.33 -0.94
CA SER A 64 4.56 1.24 0.32
C SER A 64 4.68 -0.13 0.99
N LYS A 65 4.35 -0.20 2.29
CA LYS A 65 4.22 -1.46 3.03
C LYS A 65 3.08 -2.31 2.49
N THR A 66 1.98 -1.68 2.10
CA THR A 66 0.83 -2.35 1.48
C THR A 66 1.24 -3.10 0.20
N ALA A 67 2.07 -2.47 -0.64
CA ALA A 67 2.59 -3.13 -1.84
C ALA A 67 3.43 -4.37 -1.52
N ILE A 68 4.19 -4.35 -0.41
CA ILE A 68 4.95 -5.51 0.07
C ILE A 68 4.00 -6.63 0.49
N ASP A 69 3.02 -6.34 1.35
CA ASP A 69 2.07 -7.33 1.87
C ASP A 69 1.35 -8.04 0.73
N HIS A 70 0.80 -7.28 -0.23
CA HIS A 70 0.06 -7.85 -1.36
C HIS A 70 0.95 -8.56 -2.38
N PHE A 71 2.19 -8.10 -2.57
CA PHE A 71 3.15 -8.79 -3.42
C PHE A 71 3.47 -10.19 -2.89
N PHE A 72 3.86 -10.32 -1.63
CA PHE A 72 4.23 -11.60 -1.06
C PHE A 72 3.05 -12.55 -0.93
N LYS A 73 1.86 -12.03 -0.55
CA LYS A 73 0.63 -12.82 -0.52
C LYS A 73 0.31 -13.40 -1.91
N LEU A 74 0.30 -12.56 -2.94
CA LEU A 74 -0.02 -12.99 -4.30
C LEU A 74 1.06 -13.92 -4.87
N ALA A 75 2.34 -13.66 -4.60
CA ALA A 75 3.44 -14.53 -5.02
C ALA A 75 3.35 -15.93 -4.40
N GLU A 76 2.91 -16.04 -3.13
CA GLU A 76 2.64 -17.30 -2.47
C GLU A 76 1.48 -18.05 -3.12
N GLU A 77 0.33 -17.38 -3.33
CA GLU A 77 -0.85 -17.95 -3.98
C GLU A 77 -0.57 -18.40 -5.43
N LEU A 78 0.31 -17.68 -6.14
CA LEU A 78 0.77 -18.03 -7.49
C LEU A 78 1.84 -19.12 -7.50
N ARG A 79 2.40 -19.50 -6.33
CA ARG A 79 3.58 -20.35 -6.19
C ARG A 79 4.80 -19.81 -6.95
N ALA A 80 4.90 -18.50 -7.07
CA ALA A 80 5.92 -17.75 -7.80
C ALA A 80 6.85 -17.02 -6.83
N LYS A 81 7.57 -17.78 -6.00
CA LYS A 81 8.51 -17.21 -5.03
C LYS A 81 9.58 -16.37 -5.73
N PRO A 82 9.91 -15.18 -5.19
CA PRO A 82 11.02 -14.39 -5.67
C PRO A 82 12.33 -15.20 -5.62
N ASN A 83 13.21 -15.01 -6.62
CA ASN A 83 14.52 -15.62 -6.63
C ASN A 83 15.34 -15.18 -5.40
N GLU A 84 16.22 -16.07 -4.89
CA GLU A 84 17.11 -15.72 -3.77
C GLU A 84 18.03 -14.53 -4.06
N GLU A 85 18.39 -14.32 -5.34
CA GLU A 85 19.21 -13.19 -5.79
C GLU A 85 18.40 -11.91 -6.09
N MET A 86 17.07 -11.92 -5.86
CA MET A 86 16.20 -10.77 -6.06
C MET A 86 16.72 -9.53 -5.35
N GLN A 87 16.79 -8.42 -6.10
CA GLN A 87 17.11 -7.10 -5.56
C GLN A 87 15.81 -6.36 -5.18
N TYR A 88 15.83 -5.57 -4.12
CA TYR A 88 14.67 -4.82 -3.64
C TYR A 88 14.99 -3.34 -3.57
N PHE A 89 14.16 -2.54 -4.17
CA PHE A 89 14.28 -1.08 -4.20
C PHE A 89 13.06 -0.46 -3.52
N CYS A 90 13.29 0.24 -2.41
CA CYS A 90 12.24 0.78 -1.56
C CYS A 90 12.25 2.29 -1.56
N GLN A 91 11.08 2.91 -1.64
CA GLN A 91 10.97 4.37 -1.68
C GLN A 91 11.52 5.02 -0.40
N THR A 92 11.32 4.36 0.76
CA THR A 92 11.81 4.87 2.06
C THR A 92 12.52 3.78 2.84
N GLU A 93 13.33 4.16 3.83
CA GLU A 93 13.95 3.24 4.76
C GLU A 93 12.92 2.42 5.56
N ALA A 94 11.81 3.05 5.97
CA ALA A 94 10.73 2.38 6.70
C ALA A 94 10.07 1.26 5.88
N VAL A 95 9.97 1.43 4.55
CA VAL A 95 9.51 0.39 3.62
C VAL A 95 10.56 -0.70 3.49
N ALA A 96 11.85 -0.33 3.39
CA ALA A 96 12.95 -1.29 3.30
C ALA A 96 13.05 -2.18 4.55
N LEU A 97 12.96 -1.59 5.73
CA LEU A 97 12.98 -2.34 7.00
C LEU A 97 11.77 -3.27 7.14
N TYR A 98 10.62 -2.90 6.59
CA TYR A 98 9.42 -3.74 6.64
C TYR A 98 9.58 -5.08 5.88
N LEU A 99 10.46 -5.13 4.87
CA LEU A 99 10.78 -6.37 4.15
C LEU A 99 11.32 -7.50 5.03
N GLN A 100 11.88 -7.19 6.20
CA GLN A 100 12.37 -8.20 7.16
C GLN A 100 11.30 -9.20 7.59
N LYS A 101 10.02 -8.86 7.44
CA LYS A 101 8.92 -9.77 7.73
C LYS A 101 8.79 -10.91 6.71
N PHE A 102 9.33 -10.74 5.50
CA PHE A 102 9.09 -11.62 4.36
C PHE A 102 10.35 -12.28 3.81
N ILE A 103 11.52 -11.64 4.03
CA ILE A 103 12.80 -12.08 3.46
C ILE A 103 13.90 -12.09 4.51
N VAL A 104 14.95 -12.87 4.27
CA VAL A 104 16.22 -12.73 4.99
C VAL A 104 16.87 -11.43 4.53
N PHE A 105 16.86 -10.43 5.39
CA PHE A 105 17.34 -9.09 5.07
C PHE A 105 18.85 -9.06 4.85
N ARG A 106 19.26 -8.68 3.65
CA ARG A 106 20.69 -8.53 3.28
C ARG A 106 20.89 -7.13 2.73
N LYS A 107 21.71 -6.30 3.40
CA LYS A 107 21.97 -4.90 2.98
C LYS A 107 22.38 -4.74 1.52
N ARG A 108 23.09 -5.71 0.97
CA ARG A 108 23.54 -5.70 -0.44
C ARG A 108 22.40 -5.91 -1.44
N LYS A 109 21.23 -6.39 -1.00
CA LYS A 109 20.07 -6.68 -1.85
C LYS A 109 18.88 -5.74 -1.61
N VAL A 110 18.95 -4.91 -0.57
CA VAL A 110 17.87 -4.00 -0.21
C VAL A 110 18.38 -2.57 -0.26
N HIS A 111 17.84 -1.81 -1.17
CA HIS A 111 18.22 -0.43 -1.46
C HIS A 111 17.04 0.50 -1.16
N HIS A 112 17.30 1.71 -0.74
CA HIS A 112 16.24 2.70 -0.53
C HIS A 112 16.70 4.11 -0.87
N SER A 113 15.75 5.00 -1.16
CA SER A 113 15.99 6.43 -1.28
C SER A 113 16.26 7.03 0.11
N LYS A 114 17.16 8.00 0.18
CA LYS A 114 17.43 8.76 1.41
C LYS A 114 16.37 9.82 1.70
N SER A 115 15.81 10.41 0.66
CA SER A 115 14.82 11.51 0.77
C SER A 115 13.38 11.04 0.81
N GLY A 116 13.11 9.77 0.46
CA GLY A 116 11.76 9.25 0.27
C GLY A 116 11.11 9.69 -1.05
N LYS A 117 11.82 10.44 -1.91
CA LYS A 117 11.33 10.84 -3.23
C LYS A 117 11.58 9.74 -4.26
N ILE A 118 10.66 9.60 -5.20
CA ILE A 118 10.75 8.56 -6.25
C ILE A 118 11.89 8.85 -7.23
N GLU A 119 12.19 10.12 -7.47
CA GLU A 119 13.30 10.55 -8.33
C GLU A 119 14.65 10.10 -7.77
N ASP A 120 14.83 10.21 -6.45
CA ASP A 120 16.07 9.78 -5.80
C ASP A 120 16.17 8.26 -5.78
N LEU A 121 15.04 7.54 -5.66
CA LEU A 121 15.02 6.08 -5.82
C LEU A 121 15.45 5.70 -7.23
N ALA A 122 14.97 6.40 -8.26
CA ALA A 122 15.38 6.18 -9.64
C ALA A 122 16.89 6.37 -9.84
N LEU A 123 17.51 7.32 -9.16
CA LEU A 123 18.98 7.51 -9.19
C LEU A 123 19.73 6.32 -8.54
N VAL A 124 19.19 5.76 -7.45
CA VAL A 124 19.75 4.54 -6.84
C VAL A 124 19.62 3.36 -7.80
N MET A 125 18.44 3.16 -8.39
CA MET A 125 18.16 2.08 -9.36
C MET A 125 19.02 2.18 -10.62
N LYS A 126 19.42 3.39 -11.04
CA LYS A 126 20.26 3.60 -12.23
C LYS A 126 21.62 2.91 -12.13
N LYS A 127 22.14 2.69 -10.92
CA LYS A 127 23.38 1.91 -10.69
C LYS A 127 23.19 0.41 -10.93
N HIS A 128 21.93 -0.02 -11.06
CA HIS A 128 21.51 -1.40 -11.27
C HIS A 128 20.68 -1.53 -12.56
N ASN A 129 21.03 -0.79 -13.60
CA ASN A 129 20.24 -0.64 -14.83
C ASN A 129 20.12 -1.92 -15.68
N THR A 130 20.88 -2.95 -15.36
CA THR A 130 20.79 -4.30 -15.95
C THR A 130 19.65 -5.13 -15.37
N GLU A 131 19.09 -4.72 -14.22
CA GLU A 131 18.01 -5.44 -13.58
C GLU A 131 16.68 -5.25 -14.33
N LYS A 132 15.83 -6.29 -14.25
CA LYS A 132 14.46 -6.25 -14.74
C LYS A 132 13.52 -5.89 -13.59
N PHE A 133 13.03 -4.66 -13.58
CA PHE A 133 12.25 -4.13 -12.47
C PHE A 133 10.76 -4.42 -12.62
N LEU A 134 10.16 -5.02 -11.58
CA LEU A 134 8.72 -5.13 -11.35
C LEU A 134 8.30 -4.18 -10.25
N MET A 135 7.19 -3.47 -10.44
CA MET A 135 6.65 -2.54 -9.44
C MET A 135 5.21 -2.94 -9.08
N PRO A 136 4.98 -3.56 -7.92
CA PRO A 136 3.64 -3.81 -7.41
C PRO A 136 2.89 -2.50 -7.15
N VAL A 137 1.70 -2.36 -7.74
CA VAL A 137 0.87 -1.16 -7.65
C VAL A 137 -0.58 -1.51 -7.33
N ALA A 138 -1.34 -0.52 -6.82
CA ALA A 138 -2.79 -0.60 -6.73
C ALA A 138 -3.42 -0.46 -8.11
N GLU A 139 -4.66 -0.91 -8.28
CA GLU A 139 -5.43 -0.71 -9.51
C GLU A 139 -5.58 0.78 -9.84
N VAL A 140 -5.90 1.59 -8.83
CA VAL A 140 -5.85 3.05 -8.92
C VAL A 140 -4.64 3.54 -8.14
N HIS A 141 -3.66 4.11 -8.81
CA HIS A 141 -2.41 4.56 -8.21
C HIS A 141 -1.88 5.82 -8.91
N LYS A 142 -0.99 6.52 -8.22
CA LYS A 142 -0.24 7.62 -8.83
C LYS A 142 0.72 7.04 -9.88
N ASP A 143 0.74 7.61 -11.06
CA ASP A 143 1.69 7.21 -12.09
C ASP A 143 3.09 7.72 -11.76
N GLU A 144 3.96 6.82 -11.30
CA GLU A 144 5.35 7.07 -10.96
C GLU A 144 6.31 6.66 -12.09
N ILE A 145 5.81 6.00 -13.12
CA ILE A 145 6.60 5.51 -14.27
C ILE A 145 7.36 6.64 -14.99
N PRO A 146 6.82 7.86 -15.16
CA PRO A 146 7.56 8.95 -15.79
C PRO A 146 8.90 9.28 -15.12
N ALA A 147 8.99 9.15 -13.78
CA ALA A 147 10.25 9.39 -13.06
C ALA A 147 11.32 8.35 -13.44
N PHE A 148 10.95 7.09 -13.59
CA PHE A 148 11.84 6.01 -14.01
C PHE A 148 12.22 6.15 -15.48
N THR A 149 11.28 6.51 -16.35
CA THR A 149 11.54 6.75 -17.78
C THR A 149 12.54 7.88 -18.00
N LYS A 150 12.42 9.01 -17.25
CA LYS A 150 13.41 10.08 -17.27
C LYS A 150 14.81 9.60 -16.87
N ALA A 151 14.90 8.64 -15.96
CA ALA A 151 16.15 8.01 -15.56
C ALA A 151 16.65 6.93 -16.53
N LYS A 152 15.94 6.69 -17.65
CA LYS A 152 16.20 5.64 -18.66
C LYS A 152 16.10 4.22 -18.05
N LEU A 153 15.21 4.02 -17.08
CA LEU A 153 14.91 2.73 -16.46
C LEU A 153 13.61 2.16 -17.02
N LYS A 154 13.61 0.87 -17.32
CA LYS A 154 12.39 0.15 -17.70
C LYS A 154 11.81 -0.53 -16.47
N VAL A 155 10.71 0.02 -15.94
CA VAL A 155 9.98 -0.54 -14.81
C VAL A 155 8.62 -1.02 -15.31
N THR A 156 8.26 -2.25 -14.96
CA THR A 156 6.96 -2.85 -15.32
C THR A 156 6.03 -2.75 -14.13
N PRO A 157 4.97 -1.94 -14.19
CA PRO A 157 3.95 -1.92 -13.15
C PRO A 157 3.13 -3.22 -13.19
N ALA A 158 2.78 -3.73 -12.03
CA ALA A 158 1.95 -4.92 -11.86
C ALA A 158 0.86 -4.64 -10.83
N VAL A 159 -0.38 -4.60 -11.29
CA VAL A 159 -1.53 -4.41 -10.39
C VAL A 159 -1.69 -5.67 -9.54
N MET A 160 -1.60 -5.51 -8.23
CA MET A 160 -1.66 -6.63 -7.29
C MET A 160 -2.75 -6.48 -6.24
N TYR A 161 -3.29 -5.28 -6.06
CA TYR A 161 -4.33 -4.99 -5.09
C TYR A 161 -5.20 -3.83 -5.55
N ARG A 162 -6.36 -3.71 -4.95
CA ARG A 162 -7.30 -2.62 -5.21
C ARG A 162 -7.97 -2.14 -3.93
N THR A 163 -8.48 -0.92 -3.98
CA THR A 163 -9.38 -0.39 -2.96
C THR A 163 -10.81 -0.71 -3.37
N VAL A 164 -11.57 -1.32 -2.47
CA VAL A 164 -12.99 -1.62 -2.68
C VAL A 164 -13.82 -0.90 -1.63
N SER A 165 -14.98 -0.41 -2.04
CA SER A 165 -15.96 0.17 -1.13
C SER A 165 -16.57 -0.92 -0.25
N MET A 166 -16.87 -0.57 0.99
CA MET A 166 -17.68 -1.38 1.89
C MET A 166 -19.11 -0.88 1.84
N GLU A 167 -20.06 -1.81 1.79
CA GLU A 167 -21.48 -1.45 1.80
C GLU A 167 -21.86 -0.85 3.16
N ILE A 168 -22.51 0.30 3.10
CA ILE A 168 -23.10 1.00 4.23
C ILE A 168 -24.48 1.44 3.79
N THR A 169 -25.50 1.06 4.56
CA THR A 169 -26.87 1.41 4.22
C THR A 169 -27.19 2.87 4.55
N SER A 170 -28.14 3.46 3.82
CA SER A 170 -28.60 4.82 4.09
C SER A 170 -29.22 4.95 5.50
N GLU A 171 -29.87 3.89 5.99
CA GLU A 171 -30.43 3.84 7.33
C GLU A 171 -29.34 3.89 8.39
N GLU A 172 -28.23 3.17 8.17
CA GLU A 172 -27.08 3.19 9.07
C GLU A 172 -26.47 4.60 9.13
N ILE A 173 -26.27 5.23 7.96
CA ILE A 173 -25.69 6.59 7.89
C ILE A 173 -26.60 7.61 8.59
N SER A 174 -27.91 7.55 8.39
CA SER A 174 -28.87 8.50 8.94
C SER A 174 -28.99 8.42 10.48
N SER A 175 -28.45 7.40 11.11
CA SER A 175 -28.41 7.30 12.58
C SER A 175 -27.30 8.17 13.24
N TYR A 176 -26.42 8.79 12.43
CA TYR A 176 -25.32 9.63 12.91
C TYR A 176 -25.57 11.11 12.60
N ASP A 177 -25.15 11.97 13.53
CA ASP A 177 -25.25 13.43 13.40
C ASP A 177 -24.11 13.98 12.53
N MET A 178 -22.96 13.26 12.44
CA MET A 178 -21.77 13.66 11.71
C MET A 178 -21.03 12.45 11.13
N LEU A 179 -20.52 12.61 9.90
CA LEU A 179 -19.62 11.66 9.24
C LEU A 179 -18.25 12.28 9.09
N VAL A 180 -17.19 11.53 9.43
CA VAL A 180 -15.79 11.98 9.33
C VAL A 180 -15.03 11.10 8.36
N PHE A 181 -14.55 11.70 7.27
CA PHE A 181 -13.74 11.05 6.22
C PHE A 181 -12.30 11.56 6.25
N PHE A 182 -11.35 10.73 5.87
CA PHE A 182 -9.91 11.06 5.86
C PHE A 182 -9.30 11.05 4.46
N THR A 183 -9.97 10.44 3.50
CA THR A 183 -9.51 10.36 2.11
C THR A 183 -10.68 10.55 1.15
N PRO A 184 -10.43 11.11 -0.06
CA PRO A 184 -11.46 11.20 -1.10
C PRO A 184 -12.05 9.83 -1.49
N SER A 185 -11.25 8.77 -1.39
CA SER A 185 -11.71 7.39 -1.70
C SER A 185 -12.69 6.83 -0.67
N GLY A 186 -12.92 7.51 0.44
CA GLY A 186 -13.87 7.10 1.48
C GLY A 186 -15.25 7.78 1.36
N ILE A 187 -15.38 8.67 0.39
CA ILE A 187 -16.63 9.36 0.02
C ILE A 187 -17.20 8.65 -1.21
#